data_20d9e8a15d351885b61772f16e2e5c84
#
_entry.id   20d9e8a15d351885b61772f16e2e5c84
#
_cell.length_a   1.000
_cell.length_b   1.000
_cell.length_c   1.000
_cell.angle_alpha   90.00
_cell.angle_beta   90.00
_cell.angle_gamma   90.00
#
_symmetry.space_group_name_H-M   'P 1'
#
loop_
_entity.id
_entity.type
_entity.pdbx_description
1 polymer ?
#
loop_
_entity_poly.entity_id
_entity_poly.type
_entity_poly.pdbx_seq_one_letter_code
_entity_poly.pdbx_strand_id
1 'polypeptide(L)'
;PQSERRQLESPVLILKVATPDAKAVEELKKAGLLVMPIANESNLLEVNAVNIGSLTDAQIALLEPLKEQIIWLKLGDTKITDQAAGTIAKLKNLQKLNLENTGITDATVRQIKSLPYLEYLNLVNTQVTDAGIKELATTKSLLSLHVWHSKVTEAGAAALKQVKPNLDVTIGINEQQIADFIKAGETAPKPEEAKKK
;
A
#
# COMPACT_ATOMS: atom_id res chain seq x y z
N PRO A 1 -10.95 -19.32 -9.42
CA PRO A 1 -12.12 -19.51 -8.54
C PRO A 1 -11.78 -19.57 -7.05
N GLN A 2 -10.62 -20.15 -6.61
CA GLN A 2 -10.24 -20.18 -5.18
C GLN A 2 -9.52 -18.90 -4.71
N SER A 3 -8.87 -18.17 -5.62
CA SER A 3 -8.20 -16.89 -5.30
C SER A 3 -9.19 -15.76 -5.04
N GLU A 4 -10.34 -15.74 -5.71
CA GLU A 4 -11.37 -14.73 -5.50
C GLU A 4 -12.13 -14.94 -4.18
N ARG A 5 -12.31 -16.18 -3.72
CA ARG A 5 -12.97 -16.47 -2.43
C ARG A 5 -12.14 -16.01 -1.22
N ARG A 6 -10.80 -16.03 -1.29
CA ARG A 6 -9.94 -15.54 -0.20
C ARG A 6 -10.02 -14.03 0.01
N GLN A 7 -10.44 -13.24 -0.98
CA GLN A 7 -10.62 -11.80 -0.84
C GLN A 7 -11.89 -11.42 -0.06
N LEU A 8 -12.86 -12.35 0.06
CA LEU A 8 -14.13 -12.12 0.75
C LEU A 8 -14.11 -12.51 2.25
N GLU A 9 -13.04 -13.16 2.71
CA GLU A 9 -12.92 -13.65 4.09
C GLU A 9 -11.95 -12.83 4.94
N SER A 10 -11.62 -11.59 4.55
CA SER A 10 -10.79 -10.72 5.38
C SER A 10 -11.49 -10.39 6.70
N PRO A 11 -10.81 -10.57 7.85
CA PRO A 11 -11.41 -10.31 9.17
C PRO A 11 -11.96 -8.88 9.32
N VAL A 12 -11.51 -7.94 8.51
CA VAL A 12 -11.96 -6.55 8.54
C VAL A 12 -13.36 -6.36 7.93
N LEU A 13 -13.80 -7.22 7.03
CA LEU A 13 -15.17 -7.18 6.51
C LEU A 13 -16.23 -7.50 7.58
N ILE A 14 -15.81 -8.07 8.72
CA ILE A 14 -16.67 -8.37 9.87
C ILE A 14 -16.73 -7.19 10.85
N LEU A 15 -15.86 -6.18 10.69
CA LEU A 15 -15.82 -5.03 11.60
C LEU A 15 -17.07 -4.17 11.46
N LYS A 16 -17.81 -4.06 12.56
CA LYS A 16 -18.88 -3.08 12.69
C LYS A 16 -18.27 -1.75 13.13
N VAL A 17 -18.15 -0.83 12.19
CA VAL A 17 -17.71 0.55 12.45
C VAL A 17 -18.91 1.49 12.41
N ALA A 18 -18.82 2.61 13.11
CA ALA A 18 -19.84 3.66 13.09
C ALA A 18 -19.99 4.23 11.67
N THR A 19 -21.15 4.79 11.38
CA THR A 19 -21.39 5.52 10.13
C THR A 19 -20.34 6.63 9.97
N PRO A 20 -19.74 6.77 8.79
CA PRO A 20 -18.76 7.82 8.52
C PRO A 20 -19.33 9.22 8.77
N ASP A 21 -18.54 10.10 9.35
CA ASP A 21 -18.91 11.51 9.49
C ASP A 21 -19.06 12.14 8.09
N ALA A 22 -20.30 12.53 7.76
CA ALA A 22 -20.61 13.10 6.45
C ALA A 22 -19.84 14.39 6.17
N LYS A 23 -19.56 15.23 7.18
CA LYS A 23 -18.77 16.44 7.04
C LYS A 23 -17.33 16.10 6.71
N ALA A 24 -16.72 15.14 7.39
CA ALA A 24 -15.36 14.69 7.10
C ALA A 24 -15.25 14.10 5.70
N VAL A 25 -16.24 13.32 5.25
CA VAL A 25 -16.28 12.80 3.87
C VAL A 25 -16.33 13.95 2.86
N GLU A 26 -17.16 14.97 3.08
CA GLU A 26 -17.26 16.14 2.19
C GLU A 26 -15.96 16.97 2.17
N GLU A 27 -15.26 17.13 3.29
CA GLU A 27 -13.96 17.81 3.35
C GLU A 27 -12.91 17.07 2.50
N LEU A 28 -12.86 15.74 2.57
CA LEU A 28 -11.98 14.94 1.72
C LEU A 28 -12.33 15.10 0.23
N LYS A 29 -13.61 15.07 -0.13
CA LYS A 29 -14.06 15.29 -1.52
C LYS A 29 -13.71 16.69 -2.02
N LYS A 30 -13.87 17.73 -1.18
CA LYS A 30 -13.45 19.11 -1.52
C LYS A 30 -11.94 19.21 -1.71
N ALA A 31 -11.15 18.45 -0.98
CA ALA A 31 -9.71 18.32 -1.18
C ALA A 31 -9.36 17.51 -2.45
N GLY A 32 -10.37 17.00 -3.19
CA GLY A 32 -10.24 16.28 -4.44
C GLY A 32 -10.13 14.76 -4.26
N LEU A 33 -10.13 14.24 -3.03
CA LEU A 33 -10.05 12.80 -2.78
C LEU A 33 -11.36 12.10 -3.14
N LEU A 34 -11.25 10.96 -3.81
CA LEU A 34 -12.39 10.09 -4.05
C LEU A 34 -12.61 9.23 -2.80
N VAL A 35 -13.81 9.34 -2.22
CA VAL A 35 -14.21 8.57 -1.04
C VAL A 35 -15.40 7.69 -1.40
N MET A 36 -15.25 6.39 -1.28
CA MET A 36 -16.26 5.39 -1.67
C MET A 36 -16.43 4.33 -0.59
N PRO A 37 -17.66 3.84 -0.33
CA PRO A 37 -17.85 2.65 0.45
C PRO A 37 -17.30 1.44 -0.34
N ILE A 38 -16.72 0.46 0.36
CA ILE A 38 -16.14 -0.75 -0.27
C ILE A 38 -17.19 -1.72 -0.81
N ALA A 39 -18.42 -1.62 -0.31
CA ALA A 39 -19.59 -2.39 -0.74
C ALA A 39 -20.88 -1.61 -0.43
N ASN A 40 -22.00 -2.04 -1.03
CA ASN A 40 -23.31 -1.47 -0.71
C ASN A 40 -23.58 -1.56 0.81
N GLU A 41 -24.08 -0.47 1.38
CA GLU A 41 -24.43 -0.35 2.81
C GLU A 41 -23.24 -0.54 3.78
N SER A 42 -22.00 -0.51 3.27
CA SER A 42 -20.81 -0.60 4.10
C SER A 42 -20.43 0.76 4.67
N ASN A 43 -20.11 0.81 5.97
CA ASN A 43 -19.49 1.97 6.60
C ASN A 43 -17.96 1.99 6.40
N LEU A 44 -17.39 0.94 5.82
CA LEU A 44 -15.96 0.88 5.51
C LEU A 44 -15.67 1.58 4.19
N LEU A 45 -14.56 2.32 4.14
CA LEU A 45 -14.25 3.24 3.06
C LEU A 45 -12.94 2.89 2.34
N GLU A 46 -12.96 3.10 1.03
CA GLU A 46 -11.77 3.36 0.21
C GLU A 46 -11.61 4.87 0.05
N VAL A 47 -10.39 5.37 0.27
CA VAL A 47 -9.99 6.75 -0.03
C VAL A 47 -8.89 6.71 -1.08
N ASN A 48 -9.05 7.49 -2.15
CA ASN A 48 -8.19 7.44 -3.31
C ASN A 48 -7.83 8.85 -3.81
N ALA A 49 -6.53 9.11 -3.96
CA ALA A 49 -5.96 10.36 -4.45
C ALA A 49 -5.69 10.34 -5.97
N VAL A 50 -6.36 9.48 -6.74
CA VAL A 50 -6.16 9.38 -8.19
C VAL A 50 -6.31 10.76 -8.85
N ASN A 51 -5.29 11.12 -9.65
CA ASN A 51 -5.21 12.38 -10.39
C ASN A 51 -5.00 13.65 -9.52
N ILE A 52 -4.62 13.52 -8.24
CA ILE A 52 -4.30 14.67 -7.40
C ILE A 52 -2.79 14.75 -7.15
N GLY A 53 -2.01 14.90 -8.20
CA GLY A 53 -0.54 15.04 -8.08
C GLY A 53 -0.06 16.23 -7.22
N SER A 54 -0.97 17.11 -6.82
CA SER A 54 -0.69 18.24 -5.91
C SER A 54 -0.97 17.92 -4.43
N LEU A 55 -1.52 16.74 -4.09
CA LEU A 55 -1.80 16.35 -2.70
C LEU A 55 -0.51 16.33 -1.89
N THR A 56 -0.54 16.97 -0.71
CA THR A 56 0.59 17.06 0.22
C THR A 56 0.21 16.53 1.60
N ASP A 57 1.18 16.45 2.50
CA ASP A 57 0.98 15.99 3.88
C ASP A 57 -0.10 16.77 4.64
N ALA A 58 -0.33 18.05 4.31
CA ALA A 58 -1.33 18.88 4.96
C ALA A 58 -2.76 18.33 4.82
N GLN A 59 -3.10 17.78 3.64
CA GLN A 59 -4.44 17.23 3.41
C GLN A 59 -4.62 15.85 4.06
N ILE A 60 -3.54 15.14 4.38
CA ILE A 60 -3.61 13.81 5.01
C ILE A 60 -4.23 13.89 6.41
N ALA A 61 -4.09 15.02 7.12
CA ALA A 61 -4.75 15.23 8.41
C ALA A 61 -6.28 15.11 8.35
N LEU A 62 -6.90 15.38 7.19
CA LEU A 62 -8.35 15.25 6.98
C LEU A 62 -8.85 13.79 7.08
N LEU A 63 -7.96 12.81 7.03
CA LEU A 63 -8.31 11.39 7.20
C LEU A 63 -8.63 11.03 8.65
N GLU A 64 -8.16 11.81 9.64
CA GLU A 64 -8.20 11.45 11.05
C GLU A 64 -9.62 11.21 11.60
N PRO A 65 -10.65 11.99 11.24
CA PRO A 65 -12.03 11.72 11.68
C PRO A 65 -12.59 10.39 11.19
N LEU A 66 -12.05 9.85 10.09
CA LEU A 66 -12.49 8.60 9.45
C LEU A 66 -11.53 7.44 9.69
N LYS A 67 -10.67 7.52 10.70
CA LYS A 67 -9.58 6.56 10.96
C LYS A 67 -10.04 5.12 11.20
N GLU A 68 -11.27 4.92 11.63
CA GLU A 68 -11.84 3.59 11.87
C GLU A 68 -12.57 3.03 10.65
N GLN A 69 -13.01 3.92 9.73
CA GLN A 69 -13.75 3.55 8.54
C GLN A 69 -12.82 3.23 7.35
N ILE A 70 -11.65 3.88 7.27
CA ILE A 70 -10.74 3.73 6.13
C ILE A 70 -10.00 2.40 6.23
N ILE A 71 -10.23 1.51 5.25
CA ILE A 71 -9.54 0.24 5.13
C ILE A 71 -8.67 0.13 3.87
N TRP A 72 -8.96 0.91 2.83
CA TRP A 72 -8.13 1.02 1.65
C TRP A 72 -7.74 2.48 1.42
N LEU A 73 -6.44 2.74 1.31
CA LEU A 73 -5.89 4.08 1.11
C LEU A 73 -4.92 4.08 -0.06
N LYS A 74 -5.23 4.84 -1.10
CA LYS A 74 -4.40 5.00 -2.30
C LYS A 74 -3.92 6.44 -2.39
N LEU A 75 -2.63 6.65 -2.15
CA LEU A 75 -1.96 7.95 -2.15
C LEU A 75 -0.82 8.00 -3.18
N GLY A 76 -0.81 7.08 -4.13
CA GLY A 76 0.21 7.05 -5.19
C GLY A 76 0.21 8.31 -6.04
N ASP A 77 1.37 8.63 -6.66
CA ASP A 77 1.57 9.78 -7.53
C ASP A 77 1.29 11.14 -6.87
N THR A 78 1.50 11.25 -5.55
CA THR A 78 1.29 12.48 -4.78
C THR A 78 2.60 13.02 -4.20
N LYS A 79 2.54 14.22 -3.62
CA LYS A 79 3.69 14.88 -2.98
C LYS A 79 3.79 14.62 -1.48
N ILE A 80 3.20 13.52 -1.00
CA ILE A 80 3.32 13.14 0.41
C ILE A 80 4.73 12.68 0.74
N THR A 81 5.09 12.90 2.00
CA THR A 81 6.39 12.56 2.59
C THR A 81 6.20 11.81 3.90
N ASP A 82 7.28 11.57 4.63
CA ASP A 82 7.22 10.95 5.96
C ASP A 82 6.37 11.70 6.99
N GLN A 83 6.00 12.96 6.72
CA GLN A 83 5.11 13.72 7.60
C GLN A 83 3.68 13.15 7.64
N ALA A 84 3.23 12.50 6.56
CA ALA A 84 1.94 11.80 6.51
C ALA A 84 1.89 10.56 7.41
N ALA A 85 3.02 9.96 7.74
CA ALA A 85 3.11 8.65 8.37
C ALA A 85 2.38 8.58 9.72
N GLY A 86 2.45 9.64 10.54
CA GLY A 86 1.77 9.69 11.83
C GLY A 86 0.24 9.59 11.72
N THR A 87 -0.36 10.22 10.72
CA THR A 87 -1.80 10.12 10.45
C THR A 87 -2.14 8.75 9.88
N ILE A 88 -1.37 8.23 8.92
CA ILE A 88 -1.59 6.89 8.34
C ILE A 88 -1.53 5.80 9.43
N ALA A 89 -0.59 5.89 10.37
CA ALA A 89 -0.44 4.93 11.47
C ALA A 89 -1.62 4.91 12.46
N LYS A 90 -2.49 5.94 12.45
CA LYS A 90 -3.72 5.99 13.24
C LYS A 90 -4.88 5.21 12.59
N LEU A 91 -4.79 4.84 11.32
CA LEU A 91 -5.82 4.11 10.57
C LEU A 91 -5.80 2.63 10.93
N LYS A 92 -6.30 2.28 12.12
CA LYS A 92 -6.13 0.94 12.71
C LYS A 92 -6.76 -0.21 11.92
N ASN A 93 -7.73 0.09 11.07
CA ASN A 93 -8.42 -0.88 10.23
C ASN A 93 -7.85 -0.97 8.81
N LEU A 94 -6.74 -0.25 8.53
CA LEU A 94 -6.16 -0.19 7.20
C LEU A 94 -5.63 -1.57 6.77
N GLN A 95 -6.13 -2.04 5.62
CA GLN A 95 -5.73 -3.29 4.99
C GLN A 95 -4.83 -3.09 3.76
N LYS A 96 -5.17 -2.09 2.93
CA LYS A 96 -4.43 -1.84 1.70
C LYS A 96 -3.92 -0.41 1.69
N LEU A 97 -2.60 -0.27 1.51
CA LEU A 97 -1.92 1.02 1.43
C LEU A 97 -1.09 1.09 0.15
N ASN A 98 -1.39 2.06 -0.70
CA ASN A 98 -0.57 2.39 -1.86
C ASN A 98 0.10 3.75 -1.66
N LEU A 99 1.44 3.75 -1.70
CA LEU A 99 2.33 4.90 -1.56
C LEU A 99 3.31 5.00 -2.75
N GLU A 100 2.98 4.40 -3.89
CA GLU A 100 3.85 4.43 -5.06
C GLU A 100 4.13 5.87 -5.53
N ASN A 101 5.31 6.11 -6.10
CA ASN A 101 5.71 7.42 -6.63
C ASN A 101 5.54 8.56 -5.61
N THR A 102 5.93 8.34 -4.35
CA THR A 102 5.86 9.34 -3.28
C THR A 102 7.23 9.57 -2.63
N GLY A 103 7.33 10.65 -1.86
CA GLY A 103 8.56 11.04 -1.17
C GLY A 103 8.81 10.32 0.17
N ILE A 104 8.18 9.18 0.43
CA ILE A 104 8.34 8.44 1.69
C ILE A 104 9.66 7.68 1.74
N THR A 105 10.13 7.44 2.97
CA THR A 105 11.35 6.70 3.30
C THR A 105 11.09 5.60 4.33
N ASP A 106 12.16 5.01 4.85
CA ASP A 106 12.11 4.04 5.96
C ASP A 106 11.43 4.60 7.21
N ALA A 107 11.36 5.93 7.38
CA ALA A 107 10.70 6.56 8.52
C ALA A 107 9.18 6.29 8.50
N THR A 108 8.54 6.34 7.33
CA THR A 108 7.14 5.96 7.17
C THR A 108 6.94 4.48 7.52
N VAL A 109 7.78 3.58 6.99
CA VAL A 109 7.67 2.13 7.23
C VAL A 109 7.73 1.81 8.72
N ARG A 110 8.65 2.44 9.46
CA ARG A 110 8.74 2.28 10.94
C ARG A 110 7.47 2.66 11.68
N GLN A 111 6.69 3.62 11.19
CA GLN A 111 5.45 4.04 11.83
C GLN A 111 4.27 3.11 11.49
N ILE A 112 4.16 2.68 10.22
CA ILE A 112 3.04 1.87 9.76
C ILE A 112 3.18 0.37 10.06
N LYS A 113 4.38 -0.11 10.42
CA LYS A 113 4.63 -1.55 10.73
C LYS A 113 3.73 -2.13 11.83
N SER A 114 3.19 -1.27 12.71
CA SER A 114 2.31 -1.65 13.81
C SER A 114 0.83 -1.74 13.41
N LEU A 115 0.47 -1.48 12.16
CA LEU A 115 -0.91 -1.59 11.67
C LEU A 115 -1.35 -3.07 11.70
N PRO A 116 -2.42 -3.40 12.48
CA PRO A 116 -2.72 -4.79 12.79
C PRO A 116 -3.32 -5.58 11.63
N TYR A 117 -3.89 -4.88 10.64
CA TYR A 117 -4.60 -5.50 9.52
C TYR A 117 -3.98 -5.19 8.15
N LEU A 118 -2.79 -4.57 8.11
CA LEU A 118 -2.14 -4.21 6.85
C LEU A 118 -1.71 -5.48 6.09
N GLU A 119 -2.43 -5.82 5.03
CA GLU A 119 -2.22 -7.00 4.18
C GLU A 119 -1.47 -6.69 2.89
N TYR A 120 -1.69 -5.50 2.34
CA TYR A 120 -1.10 -5.05 1.08
C TYR A 120 -0.39 -3.72 1.26
N LEU A 121 0.88 -3.66 0.83
CA LEU A 121 1.68 -2.43 0.86
C LEU A 121 2.41 -2.24 -0.47
N ASN A 122 2.14 -1.12 -1.15
CA ASN A 122 2.84 -0.72 -2.35
C ASN A 122 3.78 0.46 -2.07
N LEU A 123 5.08 0.23 -2.27
CA LEU A 123 6.19 1.16 -2.08
C LEU A 123 7.01 1.34 -3.38
N VAL A 124 6.40 1.07 -4.53
CA VAL A 124 7.04 1.22 -5.84
C VAL A 124 7.52 2.66 -6.02
N ASN A 125 8.74 2.82 -6.55
CA ASN A 125 9.35 4.12 -6.81
C ASN A 125 9.33 5.07 -5.60
N THR A 126 9.75 4.55 -4.44
CA THR A 126 9.94 5.31 -3.19
C THR A 126 11.41 5.29 -2.76
N GLN A 127 11.74 5.99 -1.66
CA GLN A 127 13.10 6.02 -1.13
C GLN A 127 13.34 4.96 -0.03
N VAL A 128 12.45 3.96 0.09
CA VAL A 128 12.57 2.87 1.07
C VAL A 128 13.73 1.97 0.72
N THR A 129 14.49 1.54 1.75
CA THR A 129 15.68 0.70 1.65
C THR A 129 15.45 -0.69 2.29
N ASP A 130 16.47 -1.56 2.23
CA ASP A 130 16.48 -2.85 2.92
C ASP A 130 16.26 -2.71 4.43
N ALA A 131 16.78 -1.63 5.04
CA ALA A 131 16.57 -1.35 6.46
C ALA A 131 15.08 -1.09 6.77
N GLY A 132 14.38 -0.36 5.88
CA GLY A 132 12.95 -0.09 6.01
C GLY A 132 12.12 -1.36 5.91
N ILE A 133 12.31 -2.18 4.87
CA ILE A 133 11.51 -3.40 4.71
C ILE A 133 11.77 -4.45 5.79
N LYS A 134 12.97 -4.48 6.37
CA LYS A 134 13.30 -5.35 7.52
C LYS A 134 12.37 -5.10 8.71
N GLU A 135 11.94 -3.87 8.92
CA GLU A 135 10.98 -3.51 9.97
C GLU A 135 9.62 -4.21 9.80
N LEU A 136 9.24 -4.53 8.54
CA LEU A 136 8.00 -5.24 8.22
C LEU A 136 7.99 -6.72 8.63
N ALA A 137 9.12 -7.27 9.06
CA ALA A 137 9.19 -8.63 9.62
C ALA A 137 8.21 -8.82 10.79
N THR A 138 7.91 -7.75 11.55
CA THR A 138 6.98 -7.77 12.69
C THR A 138 5.51 -7.57 12.30
N THR A 139 5.20 -7.14 11.08
CA THR A 139 3.83 -6.89 10.59
C THR A 139 3.19 -8.21 10.20
N LYS A 140 2.49 -8.86 11.16
CA LYS A 140 2.00 -10.23 11.02
C LYS A 140 1.00 -10.40 9.87
N SER A 141 0.17 -9.40 9.64
CA SER A 141 -0.90 -9.41 8.62
C SER A 141 -0.41 -9.24 7.20
N LEU A 142 0.82 -8.75 6.98
CA LEU A 142 1.30 -8.40 5.64
C LEU A 142 1.49 -9.64 4.77
N LEU A 143 0.78 -9.67 3.62
CA LEU A 143 0.75 -10.74 2.65
C LEU A 143 1.38 -10.36 1.31
N SER A 144 1.33 -9.07 0.94
CA SER A 144 1.85 -8.59 -0.34
C SER A 144 2.60 -7.27 -0.17
N LEU A 145 3.83 -7.22 -0.70
CA LEU A 145 4.73 -6.06 -0.67
C LEU A 145 5.31 -5.80 -2.05
N HIS A 146 5.10 -4.61 -2.58
CA HIS A 146 5.66 -4.18 -3.87
C HIS A 146 6.73 -3.11 -3.62
N VAL A 147 7.95 -3.34 -4.10
CA VAL A 147 9.13 -2.47 -3.86
C VAL A 147 9.92 -2.18 -5.15
N TRP A 148 9.32 -2.41 -6.32
CA TRP A 148 9.99 -2.12 -7.58
C TRP A 148 10.40 -0.65 -7.68
N HIS A 149 11.57 -0.37 -8.27
CA HIS A 149 12.17 0.96 -8.36
C HIS A 149 12.35 1.71 -7.01
N SER A 150 12.24 1.03 -5.87
CA SER A 150 12.69 1.55 -4.59
C SER A 150 14.20 1.35 -4.42
N LYS A 151 14.74 1.64 -3.24
CA LYS A 151 16.14 1.34 -2.89
C LYS A 151 16.31 -0.04 -2.24
N VAL A 152 15.30 -0.89 -2.34
CA VAL A 152 15.34 -2.26 -1.84
C VAL A 152 16.10 -3.13 -2.82
N THR A 153 17.05 -3.93 -2.30
CA THR A 153 17.83 -4.88 -3.09
C THR A 153 17.19 -6.27 -3.11
N GLU A 154 17.59 -7.11 -4.05
CA GLU A 154 17.19 -8.52 -4.08
C GLU A 154 17.59 -9.25 -2.79
N ALA A 155 18.78 -8.93 -2.24
CA ALA A 155 19.25 -9.50 -0.99
C ALA A 155 18.38 -9.09 0.20
N GLY A 156 17.95 -7.82 0.28
CA GLY A 156 17.05 -7.33 1.31
C GLY A 156 15.68 -8.01 1.24
N ALA A 157 15.12 -8.13 0.05
CA ALA A 157 13.85 -8.82 -0.16
C ALA A 157 13.92 -10.32 0.15
N ALA A 158 15.02 -10.99 -0.26
CA ALA A 158 15.25 -12.40 0.08
C ALA A 158 15.38 -12.62 1.60
N ALA A 159 16.10 -11.74 2.31
CA ALA A 159 16.21 -11.78 3.76
C ALA A 159 14.85 -11.61 4.45
N LEU A 160 13.99 -10.71 3.97
CA LEU A 160 12.64 -10.55 4.49
C LEU A 160 11.79 -11.81 4.25
N LYS A 161 11.87 -12.41 3.05
CA LYS A 161 11.16 -13.66 2.72
C LYS A 161 11.60 -14.85 3.58
N GLN A 162 12.88 -14.92 3.99
CA GLN A 162 13.34 -15.96 4.93
C GLN A 162 12.61 -15.89 6.28
N VAL A 163 12.33 -14.68 6.77
CA VAL A 163 11.62 -14.46 8.04
C VAL A 163 10.09 -14.56 7.86
N LYS A 164 9.58 -14.21 6.68
CA LYS A 164 8.15 -14.23 6.33
C LYS A 164 7.92 -15.05 5.03
N PRO A 165 7.95 -16.39 5.10
CA PRO A 165 7.87 -17.25 3.89
C PRO A 165 6.57 -17.06 3.07
N ASN A 166 5.48 -16.67 3.73
CA ASN A 166 4.17 -16.47 3.11
C ASN A 166 3.97 -15.06 2.52
N LEU A 167 4.97 -14.17 2.68
CA LEU A 167 4.92 -12.82 2.12
C LEU A 167 5.29 -12.88 0.64
N ASP A 168 4.38 -12.41 -0.21
CA ASP A 168 4.71 -12.14 -1.61
C ASP A 168 5.42 -10.80 -1.72
N VAL A 169 6.68 -10.83 -2.20
CA VAL A 169 7.49 -9.62 -2.41
C VAL A 169 7.79 -9.47 -3.89
N THR A 170 7.26 -8.40 -4.50
CA THR A 170 7.51 -8.06 -5.90
C THR A 170 8.59 -6.98 -5.98
N ILE A 171 9.76 -7.35 -6.53
CA ILE A 171 10.91 -6.45 -6.72
C ILE A 171 10.90 -5.87 -8.14
N GLY A 172 10.10 -6.45 -9.05
CA GLY A 172 10.15 -6.17 -10.50
C GLY A 172 11.31 -6.88 -11.21
N ILE A 173 11.48 -6.57 -12.47
CA ILE A 173 12.61 -7.05 -13.30
C ILE A 173 13.69 -5.97 -13.23
N ASN A 174 14.90 -6.31 -12.81
CA ASN A 174 16.00 -5.36 -12.76
C ASN A 174 16.61 -5.14 -14.18
N GLU A 175 17.38 -4.05 -14.35
CA GLU A 175 18.00 -3.70 -15.64
C GLU A 175 18.89 -4.82 -16.20
N GLN A 176 19.57 -5.59 -15.33
CA GLN A 176 20.41 -6.71 -15.73
C GLN A 176 19.56 -7.85 -16.30
N GLN A 177 18.45 -8.18 -15.68
CA GLN A 177 17.51 -9.19 -16.18
C GLN A 177 16.92 -8.78 -17.53
N ILE A 178 16.57 -7.49 -17.70
CA ILE A 178 16.13 -6.95 -19.00
C ILE A 178 17.24 -7.13 -20.06
N ALA A 179 18.47 -6.75 -19.72
CA ALA A 179 19.61 -6.89 -20.62
C ALA A 179 19.87 -8.36 -20.98
N ASP A 180 19.71 -9.28 -20.04
CA ASP A 180 19.90 -10.71 -20.28
C ASP A 180 18.78 -11.29 -21.18
N PHE A 181 17.52 -10.85 -20.99
CA PHE A 181 16.41 -11.20 -21.90
C PHE A 181 16.65 -10.69 -23.33
N ILE A 182 17.13 -9.46 -23.48
CA ILE A 182 17.44 -8.88 -24.78
C ILE A 182 18.60 -9.69 -25.47
N LYS A 183 19.63 -10.05 -24.70
CA LYS A 183 20.76 -10.86 -25.22
C LYS A 183 20.34 -12.27 -25.61
N ALA A 184 19.37 -12.87 -24.88
CA ALA A 184 18.83 -14.19 -25.21
C ALA A 184 17.87 -14.18 -26.42
N GLY A 185 17.58 -13.01 -27.00
CA GLY A 185 16.65 -12.87 -28.14
C GLY A 185 15.18 -13.05 -27.76
N GLU A 186 14.85 -13.05 -26.48
CA GLU A 186 13.50 -13.11 -25.99
C GLU A 186 12.95 -11.70 -25.75
N THR A 187 11.72 -11.45 -26.16
CA THR A 187 11.04 -10.20 -25.80
C THR A 187 10.69 -10.24 -24.30
N ALA A 188 11.04 -9.19 -23.56
CA ALA A 188 10.69 -9.09 -22.14
C ALA A 188 9.19 -9.33 -21.95
N PRO A 189 8.76 -10.17 -21.00
CA PRO A 189 7.34 -10.44 -20.76
C PRO A 189 6.64 -9.13 -20.38
N LYS A 190 5.51 -8.86 -21.02
CA LYS A 190 4.68 -7.71 -20.66
C LYS A 190 4.19 -7.88 -19.21
N PRO A 191 4.07 -6.79 -18.43
CA PRO A 191 3.63 -6.85 -17.01
C PRO A 191 2.31 -7.59 -16.77
N GLU A 192 1.46 -7.74 -17.78
CA GLU A 192 0.18 -8.46 -17.70
C GLU A 192 0.31 -9.99 -17.76
N GLU A 193 1.41 -10.53 -18.30
CA GLU A 193 1.57 -11.99 -18.43
C GLU A 193 2.10 -12.65 -17.16
N ALA A 194 2.72 -11.89 -16.26
CA ALA A 194 3.18 -12.38 -14.95
C ALA A 194 2.03 -12.73 -13.97
N LYS A 195 0.77 -12.42 -14.31
CA LYS A 195 -0.41 -12.71 -13.47
C LYS A 195 -1.12 -14.04 -13.80
N LYS A 196 -0.58 -14.86 -14.73
CA LYS A 196 -1.25 -16.09 -15.20
C LYS A 196 -0.47 -17.39 -14.94
N LYS A 197 0.40 -17.41 -13.93
CA LYS A 197 0.97 -18.70 -13.45
C LYS A 197 0.84 -18.85 -11.97
#